data_d60213a0126bec216f64b99f2c1b2804
#
_entry.id   d60213a0126bec216f64b99f2c1b2804
#
_cell.length_a   1.000
_cell.length_b   1.000
_cell.length_c   1.000
_cell.angle_alpha   90.00
_cell.angle_beta   90.00
_cell.angle_gamma   90.00
#
_symmetry.space_group_name_H-M   'P 1'
#
loop_
_entity.id
_entity.type
_entity.pdbx_description
1 polymer ?
#
loop_
_entity_poly.entity_id
_entity_poly.type
_entity_poly.pdbx_seq_one_letter_code
_entity_poly.pdbx_strand_id
1 'polypeptide(L)'
;MNQNRKLAQLMFKDNFMFGAVMVNEEICQDFLELAVGFPIERVEISKEKSMIYHPEYHGIRLDIIARDEKRTHYNVEMQVAKRPHLGKRARYYHSQMDMELLLTGEDYAALPASYVIFICDFDPFSSKKYRYTFQNICAETGRPMNDGSTVIFLSTCGENEAEVPEGLVHFLKFVKADLADSIQDYQDSFVRKIQESMARIKSSREMEERFMLLEELLREERAEGEAKGLVRGKAEDILLLLEDLGSVPDGLREKILEEQDMDILSKYLKLAAHAESVQEFADKAKNIINR
;
A
#
# COMPACT_ATOMS: atom_id res chain seq x y z
N MET A 1 1.28 8.95 22.60
CA MET A 1 2.72 9.24 22.64
C MET A 1 3.40 8.49 21.50
N ASN A 2 3.57 9.13 20.34
CA ASN A 2 4.33 8.53 19.24
C ASN A 2 5.82 8.73 19.55
N GLN A 3 6.50 7.68 20.01
CA GLN A 3 7.97 7.68 20.08
C GLN A 3 8.48 7.82 18.63
N ASN A 4 9.34 8.83 18.38
CA ASN A 4 10.07 8.92 17.11
C ASN A 4 10.81 7.59 16.89
N ARG A 5 10.36 6.79 15.94
CA ARG A 5 11.06 5.56 15.54
C ARG A 5 12.45 5.96 15.03
N LYS A 6 13.47 5.20 15.42
CA LYS A 6 14.84 5.42 14.93
C LYS A 6 15.12 4.46 13.78
N LEU A 7 15.90 4.91 12.80
CA LEU A 7 16.35 4.06 11.69
C LEU A 7 16.95 2.73 12.18
N ALA A 8 17.71 2.76 13.28
CA ALA A 8 18.31 1.57 13.88
C ALA A 8 17.29 0.50 14.34
N GLN A 9 16.03 0.88 14.57
CA GLN A 9 14.97 -0.01 15.07
C GLN A 9 14.12 -0.62 13.93
N LEU A 10 14.37 -0.22 12.68
CA LEU A 10 13.61 -0.73 11.55
C LEU A 10 13.97 -2.18 11.26
N MET A 11 12.96 -2.97 10.97
CA MET A 11 13.04 -4.34 10.46
C MET A 11 12.94 -4.33 8.93
N PHE A 12 13.28 -5.42 8.28
CA PHE A 12 13.19 -5.53 6.82
C PHE A 12 11.77 -5.24 6.30
N LYS A 13 10.73 -5.66 7.03
CA LYS A 13 9.32 -5.43 6.67
C LYS A 13 8.82 -3.99 6.83
N ASP A 14 9.61 -3.08 7.41
CA ASP A 14 9.27 -1.66 7.43
C ASP A 14 9.48 -1.04 6.04
N ASN A 15 8.50 -0.32 5.52
CA ASN A 15 8.48 0.18 4.14
C ASN A 15 9.76 0.92 3.74
N PHE A 16 10.29 1.78 4.63
CA PHE A 16 11.54 2.49 4.35
C PHE A 16 12.72 1.52 4.20
N MET A 17 12.88 0.57 5.13
CA MET A 17 13.97 -0.39 5.10
C MET A 17 13.84 -1.35 3.91
N PHE A 18 12.63 -1.84 3.64
CA PHE A 18 12.34 -2.67 2.48
C PHE A 18 12.74 -1.96 1.17
N GLY A 19 12.24 -0.73 0.95
CA GLY A 19 12.59 0.06 -0.22
C GLY A 19 14.10 0.31 -0.32
N ALA A 20 14.75 0.71 0.79
CA ALA A 20 16.18 1.00 0.81
C ALA A 20 17.07 -0.22 0.53
N VAL A 21 16.65 -1.42 0.93
CA VAL A 21 17.37 -2.67 0.62
C VAL A 21 17.10 -3.11 -0.81
N MET A 22 15.82 -3.10 -1.23
CA MET A 22 15.39 -3.66 -2.51
C MET A 22 15.78 -2.80 -3.74
N VAL A 23 16.23 -1.56 -3.55
CA VAL A 23 16.83 -0.76 -4.64
C VAL A 23 18.24 -1.24 -5.05
N ASN A 24 18.80 -2.21 -4.34
CA ASN A 24 19.99 -2.92 -4.77
C ASN A 24 19.60 -3.98 -5.81
N GLU A 25 20.08 -3.83 -7.05
CA GLU A 25 19.72 -4.68 -8.19
C GLU A 25 20.04 -6.17 -7.94
N GLU A 26 21.17 -6.49 -7.31
CA GLU A 26 21.55 -7.86 -6.98
C GLU A 26 20.60 -8.50 -5.96
N ILE A 27 20.25 -7.77 -4.89
CA ILE A 27 19.30 -8.26 -3.88
C ILE A 27 17.90 -8.41 -4.49
N CYS A 28 17.47 -7.46 -5.32
CA CYS A 28 16.19 -7.52 -5.99
C CYS A 28 16.13 -8.71 -6.96
N GLN A 29 17.19 -8.95 -7.74
CA GLN A 29 17.31 -10.09 -8.64
C GLN A 29 17.20 -11.41 -7.89
N ASP A 30 18.02 -11.61 -6.85
CA ASP A 30 17.99 -12.83 -6.01
C ASP A 30 16.57 -13.06 -5.42
N PHE A 31 15.90 -11.99 -4.97
CA PHE A 31 14.53 -12.07 -4.47
C PHE A 31 13.55 -12.48 -5.57
N LEU A 32 13.62 -11.85 -6.74
CA LEU A 32 12.70 -12.14 -7.84
C LEU A 32 12.84 -13.59 -8.31
N GLU A 33 14.08 -14.08 -8.49
CA GLU A 33 14.33 -15.49 -8.82
C GLU A 33 13.71 -16.44 -7.80
N LEU A 34 13.86 -16.13 -6.51
CA LEU A 34 13.29 -16.91 -5.42
C LEU A 34 11.75 -16.89 -5.45
N ALA A 35 11.14 -15.75 -5.77
CA ALA A 35 9.69 -15.59 -5.80
C ALA A 35 9.04 -16.25 -7.02
N VAL A 36 9.64 -16.09 -8.23
CA VAL A 36 9.05 -16.58 -9.48
C VAL A 36 9.47 -18.02 -9.81
N GLY A 37 10.64 -18.46 -9.35
CA GLY A 37 11.14 -19.83 -9.51
C GLY A 37 11.88 -20.10 -10.83
N PHE A 38 12.33 -19.08 -11.54
CA PHE A 38 13.18 -19.19 -12.72
C PHE A 38 14.31 -18.16 -12.69
N PRO A 39 15.44 -18.42 -13.38
CA PRO A 39 16.59 -17.52 -13.38
C PRO A 39 16.30 -16.23 -14.15
N ILE A 40 16.87 -15.13 -13.67
CA ILE A 40 16.83 -13.80 -14.26
C ILE A 40 18.27 -13.33 -14.44
N GLU A 41 18.66 -12.92 -15.66
CA GLU A 41 20.06 -12.56 -15.94
C GLU A 41 20.40 -11.16 -15.43
N ARG A 42 19.43 -10.25 -15.50
CA ARG A 42 19.61 -8.84 -15.10
C ARG A 42 18.29 -8.23 -14.65
N VAL A 43 18.37 -7.34 -13.66
CA VAL A 43 17.25 -6.54 -13.17
C VAL A 43 17.61 -5.06 -13.22
N GLU A 44 16.70 -4.24 -13.71
CA GLU A 44 16.73 -2.78 -13.64
C GLU A 44 15.60 -2.32 -12.72
N ILE A 45 15.93 -1.49 -11.72
CA ILE A 45 14.96 -1.01 -10.75
C ILE A 45 14.58 0.43 -11.05
N SER A 46 13.29 0.71 -11.15
CA SER A 46 12.76 2.07 -11.23
C SER A 46 12.63 2.65 -9.82
N LYS A 47 13.57 3.52 -9.43
CA LYS A 47 13.54 4.19 -8.13
C LYS A 47 12.36 5.16 -8.08
N GLU A 48 11.40 4.86 -7.22
CA GLU A 48 10.25 5.74 -6.89
C GLU A 48 9.35 6.16 -8.07
N LYS A 49 8.68 5.20 -8.70
CA LYS A 49 7.60 5.54 -9.62
C LYS A 49 6.28 5.66 -8.87
N SER A 50 5.87 6.90 -8.55
CA SER A 50 4.47 7.17 -8.24
C SER A 50 3.69 7.23 -9.55
N MET A 51 2.88 6.21 -9.83
CA MET A 51 1.96 6.25 -10.96
C MET A 51 0.73 7.06 -10.56
N ILE A 52 0.73 8.37 -10.82
CA ILE A 52 -0.45 9.23 -10.69
C ILE A 52 -0.93 9.53 -12.10
N TYR A 53 -2.01 8.86 -12.52
CA TYR A 53 -2.57 9.08 -13.85
C TYR A 53 -3.53 10.28 -13.91
N HIS A 54 -4.25 10.56 -12.83
CA HIS A 54 -5.19 11.67 -12.76
C HIS A 54 -5.42 12.06 -11.30
N PRO A 55 -5.59 13.36 -10.96
CA PRO A 55 -5.87 13.80 -9.58
C PRO A 55 -7.15 13.22 -8.96
N GLU A 56 -8.10 12.78 -9.80
CA GLU A 56 -9.36 12.16 -9.38
C GLU A 56 -9.28 10.64 -9.18
N TYR A 57 -8.18 9.99 -9.62
CA TYR A 57 -7.95 8.56 -9.39
C TYR A 57 -7.01 8.34 -8.21
N HIS A 58 -7.19 7.21 -7.51
CA HIS A 58 -6.27 6.84 -6.44
C HIS A 58 -4.83 6.77 -6.97
N GLY A 59 -3.98 7.69 -6.49
CA GLY A 59 -2.54 7.58 -6.70
C GLY A 59 -2.04 6.27 -6.11
N ILE A 60 -1.24 5.51 -6.87
CA ILE A 60 -0.58 4.30 -6.38
C ILE A 60 0.89 4.63 -6.18
N ARG A 61 1.38 4.36 -4.98
CA ARG A 61 2.82 4.23 -4.74
C ARG A 61 3.12 2.74 -4.76
N LEU A 62 3.85 2.31 -5.77
CA LEU A 62 4.37 0.94 -5.84
C LEU A 62 5.66 0.89 -5.01
N ASP A 63 5.82 -0.16 -4.18
CA ASP A 63 6.99 -0.25 -3.31
C ASP A 63 8.27 -0.45 -4.13
N ILE A 64 8.31 -1.43 -5.02
CA ILE A 64 9.44 -1.67 -5.94
C ILE A 64 8.91 -2.03 -7.32
N ILE A 65 9.39 -1.32 -8.35
CA ILE A 65 9.18 -1.67 -9.75
C ILE A 65 10.51 -2.10 -10.34
N ALA A 66 10.54 -3.28 -10.92
CA ALA A 66 11.71 -3.84 -11.58
C ALA A 66 11.36 -4.37 -12.98
N ARG A 67 12.37 -4.47 -13.84
CA ARG A 67 12.28 -5.03 -15.19
C ARG A 67 13.48 -5.93 -15.46
N ASP A 68 13.24 -7.10 -16.06
CA ASP A 68 14.31 -8.00 -16.47
C ASP A 68 14.77 -7.77 -17.93
N GLU A 69 15.74 -8.57 -18.38
CA GLU A 69 16.29 -8.53 -19.75
C GLU A 69 15.29 -8.92 -20.83
N LYS A 70 14.23 -9.66 -20.46
CA LYS A 70 13.12 -10.05 -21.37
C LYS A 70 11.99 -9.03 -21.37
N ARG A 71 12.20 -7.89 -20.69
CA ARG A 71 11.21 -6.83 -20.51
C ARG A 71 10.04 -7.25 -19.61
N THR A 72 10.11 -8.36 -18.88
CA THR A 72 9.11 -8.70 -17.87
C THR A 72 9.11 -7.65 -16.77
N HIS A 73 7.95 -7.18 -16.37
CA HIS A 73 7.79 -6.18 -15.33
C HIS A 73 7.34 -6.80 -14.02
N TYR A 74 7.96 -6.35 -12.95
CA TYR A 74 7.69 -6.83 -11.60
C TYR A 74 7.29 -5.66 -10.71
N ASN A 75 6.17 -5.80 -10.00
CA ASN A 75 5.82 -4.95 -8.88
C ASN A 75 5.90 -5.76 -7.60
N VAL A 76 6.72 -5.33 -6.65
CA VAL A 76 6.89 -6.00 -5.36
C VAL A 76 6.39 -5.10 -4.23
N GLU A 77 5.48 -5.63 -3.42
CA GLU A 77 4.77 -4.93 -2.36
C GLU A 77 4.96 -5.60 -1.00
N MET A 78 5.38 -4.86 0.02
CA MET A 78 5.41 -5.32 1.41
C MET A 78 4.06 -5.02 2.10
N GLN A 79 3.42 -6.05 2.66
CA GLN A 79 2.12 -5.95 3.34
C GLN A 79 2.22 -6.47 4.78
N VAL A 80 2.41 -5.56 5.73
CA VAL A 80 2.52 -5.91 7.17
C VAL A 80 1.13 -6.07 7.82
N ALA A 81 0.15 -5.29 7.39
CA ALA A 81 -1.21 -5.33 7.93
C ALA A 81 -2.17 -6.01 6.96
N LYS A 82 -3.04 -6.88 7.49
CA LYS A 82 -4.10 -7.50 6.70
C LYS A 82 -5.07 -6.42 6.21
N ARG A 83 -5.11 -6.24 4.89
CA ARG A 83 -6.05 -5.32 4.23
C ARG A 83 -7.04 -6.10 3.39
N PRO A 84 -8.30 -5.67 3.32
CA PRO A 84 -9.30 -6.29 2.45
C PRO A 84 -8.95 -6.07 0.97
N HIS A 85 -9.46 -6.96 0.11
CA HIS A 85 -9.46 -6.80 -1.33
C HIS A 85 -8.07 -6.80 -2.03
N LEU A 86 -7.07 -7.53 -1.50
CA LEU A 86 -5.74 -7.62 -2.13
C LEU A 86 -5.81 -8.11 -3.59
N GLY A 87 -6.69 -9.03 -3.93
CA GLY A 87 -6.88 -9.47 -5.31
C GLY A 87 -7.39 -8.35 -6.24
N LYS A 88 -8.25 -7.43 -5.73
CA LYS A 88 -8.67 -6.26 -6.52
C LYS A 88 -7.51 -5.26 -6.69
N ARG A 89 -6.65 -5.11 -5.67
CA ARG A 89 -5.44 -4.29 -5.78
C ARG A 89 -4.47 -4.86 -6.81
N ALA A 90 -4.24 -6.18 -6.78
CA ALA A 90 -3.39 -6.85 -7.76
C ALA A 90 -3.86 -6.58 -9.20
N ARG A 91 -5.17 -6.77 -9.46
CA ARG A 91 -5.76 -6.46 -10.77
C ARG A 91 -5.57 -4.99 -11.16
N TYR A 92 -5.75 -4.07 -10.22
CA TYR A 92 -5.56 -2.65 -10.48
C TYR A 92 -4.11 -2.32 -10.80
N TYR A 93 -3.14 -2.92 -10.11
CA TYR A 93 -1.72 -2.74 -10.37
C TYR A 93 -1.31 -3.26 -11.76
N HIS A 94 -1.79 -4.44 -12.17
CA HIS A 94 -1.59 -4.92 -13.56
C HIS A 94 -2.12 -3.91 -14.57
N SER A 95 -3.36 -3.42 -14.39
CA SER A 95 -3.96 -2.45 -15.32
C SER A 95 -3.14 -1.16 -15.43
N GLN A 96 -2.56 -0.68 -14.31
CA GLN A 96 -1.72 0.51 -14.32
C GLN A 96 -0.39 0.27 -15.05
N MET A 97 0.25 -0.88 -14.80
CA MET A 97 1.47 -1.26 -15.52
C MET A 97 1.19 -1.39 -17.03
N ASP A 98 0.11 -2.07 -17.42
CA ASP A 98 -0.24 -2.27 -18.82
C ASP A 98 -0.49 -0.95 -19.55
N MET A 99 -1.17 0.01 -18.92
CA MET A 99 -1.39 1.35 -19.47
C MET A 99 -0.11 2.16 -19.68
N GLU A 100 0.93 1.92 -18.87
CA GLU A 100 2.24 2.55 -19.06
C GLU A 100 3.06 1.86 -20.15
N LEU A 101 2.90 0.55 -20.32
CA LEU A 101 3.77 -0.28 -21.12
C LEU A 101 3.31 -0.40 -22.57
N LEU A 102 2.02 -0.15 -22.85
CA LEU A 102 1.46 -0.19 -24.21
C LEU A 102 1.03 1.22 -24.63
N LEU A 103 1.74 1.79 -25.59
CA LEU A 103 1.43 3.13 -26.09
C LEU A 103 0.34 3.08 -27.18
N THR A 104 -0.32 4.22 -27.40
CA THR A 104 -1.36 4.33 -28.43
C THR A 104 -0.82 3.95 -29.80
N GLY A 105 -1.45 2.95 -30.42
CA GLY A 105 -1.10 2.47 -31.77
C GLY A 105 -0.12 1.29 -31.78
N GLU A 106 0.36 0.83 -30.64
CA GLU A 106 1.14 -0.40 -30.54
C GLU A 106 0.25 -1.64 -30.57
N ASP A 107 0.80 -2.75 -31.09
CA ASP A 107 0.13 -4.05 -31.10
C ASP A 107 0.13 -4.66 -29.69
N TYR A 108 -0.96 -5.31 -29.30
CA TYR A 108 -1.06 -6.03 -28.02
C TYR A 108 0.02 -7.11 -27.84
N ALA A 109 0.59 -7.64 -28.90
CA ALA A 109 1.73 -8.55 -28.85
C ALA A 109 3.00 -7.91 -28.25
N ALA A 110 3.07 -6.57 -28.22
CA ALA A 110 4.18 -5.82 -27.60
C ALA A 110 4.06 -5.73 -26.07
N LEU A 111 2.87 -6.02 -25.51
CA LEU A 111 2.65 -5.98 -24.05
C LEU A 111 3.48 -7.07 -23.37
N PRO A 112 4.43 -6.71 -22.49
CA PRO A 112 5.29 -7.67 -21.83
C PRO A 112 4.56 -8.43 -20.71
N ALA A 113 5.13 -9.56 -20.29
CA ALA A 113 4.65 -10.24 -19.10
C ALA A 113 4.80 -9.34 -17.85
N SER A 114 3.88 -9.48 -16.91
CA SER A 114 3.87 -8.70 -15.67
C SER A 114 3.58 -9.56 -14.44
N TYR A 115 4.29 -9.26 -13.35
CA TYR A 115 4.15 -9.92 -12.07
C TYR A 115 3.82 -8.89 -10.98
N VAL A 116 2.77 -9.17 -10.21
CA VAL A 116 2.48 -8.45 -8.96
C VAL A 116 2.76 -9.39 -7.80
N ILE A 117 3.75 -9.05 -6.98
CA ILE A 117 4.24 -9.89 -5.89
C ILE A 117 3.98 -9.19 -4.57
N PHE A 118 3.16 -9.81 -3.71
CA PHE A 118 2.92 -9.35 -2.35
C PHE A 118 3.70 -10.20 -1.36
N ILE A 119 4.49 -9.56 -0.50
CA ILE A 119 5.11 -10.18 0.68
C ILE A 119 4.23 -9.86 1.87
N CYS A 120 3.52 -10.85 2.40
CA CYS A 120 2.52 -10.67 3.45
C CYS A 120 3.04 -11.18 4.79
N ASP A 121 3.07 -10.31 5.83
CA ASP A 121 3.36 -10.72 7.22
C ASP A 121 2.10 -11.34 7.90
N PHE A 122 1.29 -12.01 7.10
CA PHE A 122 0.07 -12.74 7.48
C PHE A 122 -0.29 -13.74 6.37
N ASP A 123 -1.19 -14.69 6.65
CA ASP A 123 -1.77 -15.55 5.60
C ASP A 123 -2.97 -14.88 4.94
N PRO A 124 -2.86 -14.48 3.64
CA PRO A 124 -3.95 -13.77 2.94
C PRO A 124 -5.16 -14.65 2.60
N PHE A 125 -4.99 -15.99 2.53
CA PHE A 125 -6.03 -16.93 2.08
C PHE A 125 -6.36 -18.01 3.09
N SER A 126 -5.76 -17.98 4.28
CA SER A 126 -6.04 -18.93 5.39
C SER A 126 -5.80 -20.40 5.02
N SER A 127 -4.92 -20.68 4.06
CA SER A 127 -4.55 -22.04 3.60
C SER A 127 -3.14 -22.45 3.98
N LYS A 128 -2.45 -21.64 4.81
CA LYS A 128 -1.13 -21.90 5.39
C LYS A 128 -0.05 -22.29 4.38
N LYS A 129 -0.09 -21.66 3.19
CA LYS A 129 0.96 -21.83 2.17
C LYS A 129 1.94 -20.68 2.22
N TYR A 130 3.24 -20.96 2.00
CA TYR A 130 4.28 -19.95 1.84
C TYR A 130 4.14 -19.16 0.54
N ARG A 131 3.62 -19.78 -0.52
CA ARG A 131 3.40 -19.16 -1.83
C ARG A 131 2.05 -19.51 -2.40
N TYR A 132 1.33 -18.48 -2.89
CA TYR A 132 0.09 -18.60 -3.67
C TYR A 132 0.34 -17.92 -5.01
N THR A 133 0.16 -18.66 -6.10
CA THR A 133 0.31 -18.14 -7.46
C THR A 133 -1.03 -18.16 -8.16
N PHE A 134 -1.43 -17.02 -8.72
CA PHE A 134 -2.68 -16.85 -9.45
C PHE A 134 -2.39 -16.47 -10.90
N GLN A 135 -3.08 -17.14 -11.81
CA GLN A 135 -3.09 -16.88 -13.24
C GLN A 135 -4.52 -17.04 -13.76
N ASN A 136 -4.82 -16.43 -14.90
CA ASN A 136 -6.11 -16.57 -15.53
C ASN A 136 -6.23 -17.94 -16.21
N ILE A 137 -7.29 -18.69 -15.87
CA ILE A 137 -7.59 -20.01 -16.43
C ILE A 137 -9.01 -20.04 -16.98
N CYS A 138 -9.24 -20.81 -18.02
CA CYS A 138 -10.57 -21.11 -18.55
C CYS A 138 -11.31 -22.03 -17.57
N ALA A 139 -12.45 -21.59 -17.07
CA ALA A 139 -13.24 -22.35 -16.06
C ALA A 139 -13.72 -23.70 -16.60
N GLU A 140 -14.04 -23.79 -17.89
CA GLU A 140 -14.57 -25.00 -18.54
C GLU A 140 -13.51 -26.04 -18.84
N THR A 141 -12.27 -25.63 -19.12
CA THR A 141 -11.20 -26.54 -19.62
C THR A 141 -10.01 -26.64 -18.68
N GLY A 142 -9.88 -25.76 -17.68
CA GLY A 142 -8.70 -25.64 -16.83
C GLY A 142 -7.45 -25.12 -17.55
N ARG A 143 -7.53 -24.72 -18.82
CA ARG A 143 -6.37 -24.25 -19.59
C ARG A 143 -6.02 -22.82 -19.20
N PRO A 144 -4.71 -22.48 -19.06
CA PRO A 144 -4.28 -21.12 -18.83
C PRO A 144 -4.60 -20.22 -20.02
N MET A 145 -4.94 -18.96 -19.75
CA MET A 145 -5.22 -17.95 -20.77
C MET A 145 -3.94 -17.49 -21.48
N ASN A 146 -2.78 -17.61 -20.82
CA ASN A 146 -1.46 -17.19 -21.32
C ASN A 146 -1.40 -15.70 -21.68
N ASP A 147 -2.06 -14.87 -20.87
CA ASP A 147 -2.10 -13.42 -21.05
C ASP A 147 -0.86 -12.70 -20.50
N GLY A 148 0.10 -13.44 -19.96
CA GLY A 148 1.34 -12.90 -19.39
C GLY A 148 1.19 -12.28 -18.00
N SER A 149 -0.02 -12.23 -17.42
CA SER A 149 -0.23 -11.69 -16.07
C SER A 149 -0.12 -12.77 -15.00
N THR A 150 0.63 -12.48 -13.90
CA THR A 150 0.76 -13.40 -12.77
C THR A 150 0.75 -12.62 -11.45
N VAL A 151 -0.02 -13.10 -10.48
CA VAL A 151 -0.01 -12.56 -9.12
C VAL A 151 0.56 -13.60 -8.17
N ILE A 152 1.55 -13.20 -7.34
CA ILE A 152 2.16 -14.05 -6.34
C ILE A 152 1.94 -13.42 -4.96
N PHE A 153 1.43 -14.20 -4.02
CA PHE A 153 1.42 -13.84 -2.61
C PHE A 153 2.38 -14.77 -1.86
N LEU A 154 3.35 -14.15 -1.20
CA LEU A 154 4.28 -14.81 -0.29
C LEU A 154 3.80 -14.55 1.14
N SER A 155 3.65 -15.60 1.95
CA SER A 155 3.14 -15.51 3.31
C SER A 155 4.17 -15.95 4.33
N THR A 156 4.37 -15.16 5.37
CA THR A 156 5.24 -15.53 6.51
C THR A 156 4.62 -16.61 7.41
N CYS A 157 3.37 -17.00 7.14
CA CYS A 157 2.58 -17.95 7.94
C CYS A 157 2.36 -19.29 7.24
N GLY A 158 3.22 -19.66 6.28
CA GLY A 158 3.19 -20.97 5.64
C GLY A 158 3.55 -22.10 6.59
N GLU A 159 3.06 -23.31 6.29
CA GLU A 159 3.37 -24.56 7.00
C GLU A 159 3.82 -25.68 6.02
N ASN A 160 3.97 -25.38 4.73
CA ASN A 160 4.25 -26.33 3.66
C ASN A 160 5.70 -26.24 3.17
N GLU A 161 6.67 -26.29 4.08
CA GLU A 161 8.10 -26.12 3.79
C GLU A 161 8.60 -27.07 2.70
N ALA A 162 8.14 -28.33 2.68
CA ALA A 162 8.54 -29.32 1.68
C ALA A 162 8.06 -29.01 0.23
N GLU A 163 7.13 -28.08 0.05
CA GLU A 163 6.54 -27.76 -1.26
C GLU A 163 7.18 -26.50 -1.91
N VAL A 164 8.09 -25.84 -1.23
CA VAL A 164 8.73 -24.60 -1.68
C VAL A 164 10.27 -24.66 -1.47
N PRO A 165 11.05 -23.84 -2.20
CA PRO A 165 12.50 -23.78 -1.98
C PRO A 165 12.83 -23.40 -0.53
N GLU A 166 13.86 -24.04 0.05
CA GLU A 166 14.31 -23.78 1.42
C GLU A 166 14.67 -22.30 1.63
N GLY A 167 15.36 -21.66 0.66
CA GLY A 167 15.69 -20.25 0.72
C GLY A 167 14.45 -19.33 0.83
N LEU A 168 13.31 -19.71 0.21
CA LEU A 168 12.07 -18.96 0.37
C LEU A 168 11.54 -19.06 1.80
N VAL A 169 11.64 -20.22 2.42
CA VAL A 169 11.25 -20.43 3.82
C VAL A 169 12.12 -19.59 4.75
N HIS A 170 13.45 -19.61 4.55
CA HIS A 170 14.39 -18.81 5.34
C HIS A 170 14.13 -17.31 5.19
N PHE A 171 13.93 -16.84 3.97
CA PHE A 171 13.59 -15.44 3.70
C PHE A 171 12.28 -15.03 4.40
N LEU A 172 11.22 -15.82 4.30
CA LEU A 172 9.93 -15.49 4.92
C LEU A 172 9.96 -15.59 6.46
N LYS A 173 10.75 -16.50 7.03
CA LYS A 173 11.04 -16.52 8.47
C LYS A 173 11.79 -15.25 8.91
N PHE A 174 12.76 -14.79 8.12
CA PHE A 174 13.46 -13.52 8.37
C PHE A 174 12.53 -12.31 8.26
N VAL A 175 11.64 -12.24 7.25
CA VAL A 175 10.63 -11.17 7.13
C VAL A 175 9.72 -11.13 8.36
N LYS A 176 9.34 -12.30 8.90
CA LYS A 176 8.48 -12.40 10.09
C LYS A 176 9.17 -11.95 11.37
N ALA A 177 10.48 -12.09 11.43
CA ALA A 177 11.28 -11.86 12.63
C ALA A 177 11.03 -10.50 13.28
N ASP A 178 11.15 -10.46 14.59
CA ASP A 178 11.26 -9.21 15.33
C ASP A 178 12.71 -8.66 15.27
N LEU A 179 12.97 -7.55 15.96
CA LEU A 179 14.28 -6.89 15.90
C LEU A 179 15.40 -7.77 16.48
N ALA A 180 15.13 -8.55 17.51
CA ALA A 180 16.12 -9.42 18.15
C ALA A 180 16.42 -10.64 17.28
N ASP A 181 15.39 -11.23 16.70
CA ASP A 181 15.53 -12.41 15.83
C ASP A 181 16.08 -12.04 14.45
N SER A 182 15.87 -10.81 13.97
CA SER A 182 16.34 -10.36 12.64
C SER A 182 17.87 -10.33 12.48
N ILE A 183 18.63 -10.43 13.56
CA ILE A 183 20.11 -10.47 13.54
C ILE A 183 20.69 -11.88 13.68
N GLN A 184 19.85 -12.90 13.82
CA GLN A 184 20.30 -14.30 13.95
C GLN A 184 20.85 -14.82 12.62
N ASP A 185 21.67 -15.88 12.69
CA ASP A 185 22.14 -16.58 11.49
C ASP A 185 21.04 -17.53 10.98
N TYR A 186 20.47 -17.22 9.83
CA TYR A 186 19.47 -18.04 9.14
C TYR A 186 20.11 -19.16 8.30
N GLN A 187 21.45 -19.26 8.27
CA GLN A 187 22.22 -20.22 7.44
C GLN A 187 21.88 -20.12 5.94
N ASP A 188 21.49 -18.94 5.50
CA ASP A 188 21.06 -18.63 4.14
C ASP A 188 21.86 -17.43 3.60
N SER A 189 22.46 -17.59 2.41
CA SER A 189 23.31 -16.56 1.81
C SER A 189 22.55 -15.33 1.39
N PHE A 190 21.31 -15.48 0.92
CA PHE A 190 20.46 -14.37 0.50
C PHE A 190 20.01 -13.55 1.70
N VAL A 191 19.53 -14.20 2.77
CA VAL A 191 19.18 -13.52 4.03
C VAL A 191 20.39 -12.76 4.58
N ARG A 192 21.59 -13.35 4.53
CA ARG A 192 22.83 -12.67 4.97
C ARG A 192 23.10 -11.41 4.16
N LYS A 193 22.97 -11.45 2.82
CA LYS A 193 23.11 -10.26 1.97
C LYS A 193 22.14 -9.14 2.40
N ILE A 194 20.89 -9.49 2.71
CA ILE A 194 19.89 -8.52 3.20
C ILE A 194 20.33 -7.93 4.54
N GLN A 195 20.75 -8.77 5.51
CA GLN A 195 21.21 -8.33 6.83
C GLN A 195 22.40 -7.36 6.73
N GLU A 196 23.39 -7.67 5.88
CA GLU A 196 24.53 -6.81 5.62
C GLU A 196 24.13 -5.47 4.97
N SER A 197 23.17 -5.50 4.04
CA SER A 197 22.62 -4.28 3.44
C SER A 197 21.89 -3.43 4.48
N MET A 198 21.04 -4.04 5.32
CA MET A 198 20.37 -3.35 6.42
C MET A 198 21.36 -2.72 7.41
N ALA A 199 22.45 -3.44 7.76
CA ALA A 199 23.47 -2.90 8.65
C ALA A 199 24.16 -1.66 8.06
N ARG A 200 24.48 -1.66 6.76
CA ARG A 200 25.03 -0.49 6.04
C ARG A 200 24.04 0.67 6.05
N ILE A 201 22.75 0.42 5.75
CA ILE A 201 21.70 1.43 5.76
C ILE A 201 21.57 2.06 7.15
N LYS A 202 21.49 1.22 8.20
CA LYS A 202 21.35 1.67 9.61
C LYS A 202 22.56 2.48 10.11
N SER A 203 23.74 2.31 9.52
CA SER A 203 24.94 3.06 9.86
C SER A 203 25.17 4.31 8.99
N SER A 204 24.34 4.53 7.98
CA SER A 204 24.46 5.64 7.05
C SER A 204 23.75 6.89 7.57
N ARG A 205 24.52 7.98 7.73
CA ARG A 205 23.96 9.29 8.12
C ARG A 205 22.99 9.81 7.07
N GLU A 206 23.29 9.63 5.78
CA GLU A 206 22.39 10.05 4.69
C GLU A 206 21.04 9.35 4.78
N MET A 207 21.04 8.03 5.07
CA MET A 207 19.80 7.25 5.21
C MET A 207 19.03 7.65 6.46
N GLU A 208 19.71 8.03 7.54
CA GLU A 208 19.06 8.56 8.74
C GLU A 208 18.35 9.89 8.45
N GLU A 209 19.01 10.82 7.74
CA GLU A 209 18.42 12.10 7.33
C GLU A 209 17.20 11.89 6.42
N ARG A 210 17.29 10.99 5.43
CA ARG A 210 16.17 10.62 4.55
C ARG A 210 14.99 9.99 5.31
N PHE A 211 15.29 9.13 6.27
CA PHE A 211 14.25 8.51 7.11
C PHE A 211 13.54 9.54 7.97
N MET A 212 14.28 10.46 8.60
CA MET A 212 13.70 11.55 9.40
C MET A 212 12.78 12.44 8.57
N LEU A 213 13.19 12.81 7.35
CA LEU A 213 12.36 13.60 6.44
C LEU A 213 11.07 12.85 6.07
N LEU A 214 11.16 11.55 5.75
CA LEU A 214 9.99 10.74 5.44
C LEU A 214 9.02 10.66 6.63
N GLU A 215 9.53 10.44 7.86
CA GLU A 215 8.69 10.39 9.07
C GLU A 215 8.01 11.74 9.36
N GLU A 216 8.67 12.86 9.03
CA GLU A 216 8.08 14.19 9.14
C GLU A 216 6.92 14.36 8.14
N LEU A 217 7.14 14.06 6.86
CA LEU A 217 6.10 14.11 5.82
C LEU A 217 4.89 13.22 6.16
N LEU A 218 5.16 11.97 6.59
CA LEU A 218 4.08 11.05 6.98
C LEU A 218 3.31 11.55 8.21
N ARG A 219 3.95 12.28 9.11
CA ARG A 219 3.28 12.88 10.27
C ARG A 219 2.38 14.03 9.85
N GLU A 220 2.85 14.87 8.94
CA GLU A 220 2.05 15.97 8.37
C GLU A 220 0.83 15.44 7.62
N GLU A 221 1.00 14.45 6.74
CA GLU A 221 -0.10 13.81 6.02
C GLU A 221 -1.14 13.17 6.97
N ARG A 222 -0.68 12.52 8.06
CA ARG A 222 -1.59 11.96 9.05
C ARG A 222 -2.36 13.05 9.79
N ALA A 223 -1.69 14.12 10.22
CA ALA A 223 -2.32 15.22 10.91
C ALA A 223 -3.37 15.92 10.02
N GLU A 224 -3.06 16.10 8.74
CA GLU A 224 -4.01 16.63 7.75
C GLU A 224 -5.20 15.68 7.53
N GLY A 225 -4.93 14.37 7.40
CA GLY A 225 -5.98 13.35 7.25
C GLY A 225 -6.90 13.28 8.49
N GLU A 226 -6.33 13.35 9.69
CA GLU A 226 -7.10 13.38 10.94
C GLU A 226 -7.95 14.65 11.04
N ALA A 227 -7.40 15.82 10.67
CA ALA A 227 -8.14 17.08 10.65
C ALA A 227 -9.31 17.03 9.66
N LYS A 228 -9.08 16.57 8.42
CA LYS A 228 -10.13 16.39 7.40
C LYS A 228 -11.19 15.38 7.87
N GLY A 229 -10.77 14.28 8.47
CA GLY A 229 -11.68 13.27 9.03
C GLY A 229 -12.57 13.82 10.14
N LEU A 230 -12.01 14.66 11.02
CA LEU A 230 -12.74 15.29 12.12
C LEU A 230 -13.77 16.31 11.60
N VAL A 231 -13.38 17.15 10.61
CA VAL A 231 -14.29 18.10 9.93
C VAL A 231 -15.45 17.35 9.30
N ARG A 232 -15.14 16.33 8.50
CA ARG A 232 -16.17 15.55 7.81
C ARG A 232 -17.09 14.79 8.78
N GLY A 233 -16.55 14.14 9.80
CA GLY A 233 -17.34 13.44 10.81
C GLY A 233 -18.32 14.39 11.52
N LYS A 234 -17.86 15.60 11.88
CA LYS A 234 -18.74 16.58 12.51
C LYS A 234 -19.83 17.08 11.56
N ALA A 235 -19.54 17.26 10.25
CA ALA A 235 -20.56 17.62 9.26
C ALA A 235 -21.59 16.48 9.09
N GLU A 236 -21.15 15.23 9.07
CA GLU A 236 -22.04 14.05 9.03
C GLU A 236 -22.91 13.95 10.29
N ASP A 237 -22.36 14.20 11.49
CA ASP A 237 -23.13 14.24 12.75
C ASP A 237 -24.23 15.31 12.72
N ILE A 238 -23.94 16.51 12.18
CA ILE A 238 -24.94 17.57 12.00
C ILE A 238 -26.07 17.11 11.09
N LEU A 239 -25.72 16.48 9.97
CA LEU A 239 -26.73 15.97 9.03
C LEU A 239 -27.60 14.88 9.65
N LEU A 240 -27.03 13.96 10.43
CA LEU A 240 -27.81 12.95 11.17
C LEU A 240 -28.83 13.59 12.10
N LEU A 241 -28.43 14.59 12.88
CA LEU A 241 -29.38 15.30 13.78
C LEU A 241 -30.49 16.01 13.00
N LEU A 242 -30.17 16.58 11.83
CA LEU A 242 -31.17 17.28 10.99
C LEU A 242 -32.10 16.27 10.29
N GLU A 243 -31.62 15.10 9.91
CA GLU A 243 -32.42 14.04 9.30
C GLU A 243 -33.48 13.48 10.28
N ASP A 244 -33.19 13.47 11.58
CA ASP A 244 -34.16 13.14 12.63
C ASP A 244 -35.29 14.17 12.72
N LEU A 245 -35.03 15.42 12.32
CA LEU A 245 -36.03 16.51 12.32
C LEU A 245 -36.84 16.58 11.01
N GLY A 246 -36.37 15.92 9.94
CA GLY A 246 -37.04 15.86 8.66
C GLY A 246 -36.09 15.84 7.45
N SER A 247 -36.65 16.01 6.26
CA SER A 247 -35.87 16.03 5.01
C SER A 247 -34.94 17.24 4.94
N VAL A 248 -33.64 16.99 4.76
CA VAL A 248 -32.61 18.03 4.59
C VAL A 248 -32.51 18.37 3.11
N PRO A 249 -32.74 19.63 2.70
CA PRO A 249 -32.59 20.06 1.31
C PRO A 249 -31.17 19.91 0.81
N ASP A 250 -30.96 19.50 -0.46
CA ASP A 250 -29.66 19.25 -1.06
C ASP A 250 -28.70 20.43 -0.91
N GLY A 251 -29.12 21.62 -1.18
CA GLY A 251 -28.28 22.83 -1.05
C GLY A 251 -27.89 23.16 0.41
N LEU A 252 -28.61 22.68 1.42
CA LEU A 252 -28.20 22.77 2.83
C LEU A 252 -27.20 21.68 3.18
N ARG A 253 -27.47 20.49 2.68
CA ARG A 253 -26.56 19.34 2.83
C ARG A 253 -25.15 19.63 2.26
N GLU A 254 -25.09 20.13 1.03
CA GLU A 254 -23.84 20.52 0.37
C GLU A 254 -23.10 21.59 1.19
N LYS A 255 -23.76 22.65 1.63
CA LYS A 255 -23.14 23.70 2.46
C LYS A 255 -22.53 23.16 3.76
N ILE A 256 -23.18 22.21 4.43
CA ILE A 256 -22.68 21.62 5.66
C ILE A 256 -21.47 20.73 5.36
N LEU A 257 -21.49 19.96 4.25
CA LEU A 257 -20.38 19.08 3.85
C LEU A 257 -19.15 19.84 3.32
N GLU A 258 -19.35 21.01 2.72
CA GLU A 258 -18.28 21.88 2.21
C GLU A 258 -17.63 22.76 3.27
N GLU A 259 -18.27 22.91 4.44
CA GLU A 259 -17.74 23.73 5.53
C GLU A 259 -16.47 23.10 6.11
N GLN A 260 -15.39 23.88 6.19
CA GLN A 260 -14.08 23.45 6.69
C GLN A 260 -13.73 24.06 8.05
N ASP A 261 -14.47 25.08 8.49
CA ASP A 261 -14.22 25.74 9.77
C ASP A 261 -14.85 24.94 10.92
N MET A 262 -13.98 24.41 11.78
CA MET A 262 -14.37 23.61 12.94
C MET A 262 -15.18 24.39 13.97
N ASP A 263 -15.01 25.71 14.08
CA ASP A 263 -15.76 26.55 15.00
C ASP A 263 -17.19 26.79 14.45
N ILE A 264 -17.33 26.96 13.14
CA ILE A 264 -18.64 27.05 12.47
C ILE A 264 -19.38 25.72 12.60
N LEU A 265 -18.73 24.59 12.28
CA LEU A 265 -19.33 23.27 12.44
C LEU A 265 -19.71 22.97 13.89
N SER A 266 -18.93 23.44 14.87
CA SER A 266 -19.27 23.30 16.30
C SER A 266 -20.51 24.09 16.68
N LYS A 267 -20.69 25.28 16.10
CA LYS A 267 -21.91 26.06 16.28
C LYS A 267 -23.10 25.41 15.60
N TYR A 268 -22.90 24.87 14.39
CA TYR A 268 -23.94 24.14 13.65
C TYR A 268 -24.40 22.90 14.42
N LEU A 269 -23.46 22.12 14.96
CA LEU A 269 -23.79 20.94 15.75
C LEU A 269 -24.64 21.27 16.97
N LYS A 270 -24.27 22.33 17.72
CA LYS A 270 -25.07 22.80 18.86
C LYS A 270 -26.44 23.29 18.41
N LEU A 271 -26.50 24.00 17.27
CA LEU A 271 -27.77 24.50 16.73
C LEU A 271 -28.67 23.33 16.28
N ALA A 272 -28.14 22.35 15.59
CA ALA A 272 -28.88 21.15 15.15
C ALA A 272 -29.45 20.37 16.33
N ALA A 273 -28.67 20.20 17.42
CA ALA A 273 -29.09 19.51 18.63
C ALA A 273 -30.23 20.18 19.39
N HIS A 274 -30.51 21.45 19.12
CA HIS A 274 -31.57 22.22 19.80
C HIS A 274 -32.65 22.80 18.83
N ALA A 275 -32.54 22.50 17.54
CA ALA A 275 -33.52 22.91 16.57
C ALA A 275 -34.79 22.02 16.67
N GLU A 276 -35.94 22.62 16.47
CA GLU A 276 -37.23 21.90 16.40
C GLU A 276 -37.59 21.51 14.96
N SER A 277 -36.91 22.09 13.97
CA SER A 277 -37.10 21.77 12.55
C SER A 277 -35.84 22.11 11.72
N VAL A 278 -35.73 21.46 10.55
CA VAL A 278 -34.68 21.76 9.56
C VAL A 278 -34.72 23.22 9.10
N GLN A 279 -35.94 23.80 8.96
CA GLN A 279 -36.10 25.19 8.55
C GLN A 279 -35.57 26.15 9.61
N GLU A 280 -35.85 25.91 10.88
CA GLU A 280 -35.31 26.72 11.99
C GLU A 280 -33.80 26.71 12.03
N PHE A 281 -33.20 25.51 11.86
CA PHE A 281 -31.75 25.40 11.75
C PHE A 281 -31.21 26.23 10.59
N ALA A 282 -31.80 26.10 9.38
CA ALA A 282 -31.33 26.79 8.18
C ALA A 282 -31.39 28.34 8.34
N ASP A 283 -32.40 28.86 9.00
CA ASP A 283 -32.55 30.32 9.20
C ASP A 283 -31.58 30.87 10.24
N LYS A 284 -31.31 30.10 11.31
CA LYS A 284 -30.31 30.46 12.33
C LYS A 284 -28.87 30.29 11.84
N ALA A 285 -28.60 29.27 11.02
CA ALA A 285 -27.26 29.00 10.45
C ALA A 285 -26.80 30.14 9.53
N LYS A 286 -27.71 30.80 8.76
CA LYS A 286 -27.39 31.98 7.94
C LYS A 286 -26.74 33.11 8.75
N ASN A 287 -27.14 33.27 10.00
CA ASN A 287 -26.63 34.34 10.87
C ASN A 287 -25.24 34.01 11.48
N ILE A 288 -24.80 32.75 11.39
CA ILE A 288 -23.49 32.33 11.88
C ILE A 288 -22.39 32.64 10.85
N ILE A 289 -22.70 32.51 9.56
CA ILE A 289 -21.78 32.78 8.44
C ILE A 289 -21.56 34.28 8.21
N ASN A 290 -22.56 35.11 8.53
CA ASN A 290 -22.52 36.57 8.28
C ASN A 290 -21.85 37.36 9.42
N ARG A 291 -21.23 36.72 10.37
CA ARG A 291 -20.44 37.32 11.45
C ARG A 291 -18.98 36.92 11.39
#